data_69984ede146d2acd0b9e4d50b0bd256b
#
_entry.id   69984ede146d2acd0b9e4d50b0bd256b
#
_cell.length_a   1.000
_cell.length_b   1.000
_cell.length_c   1.000
_cell.angle_alpha   90.00
_cell.angle_beta   90.00
_cell.angle_gamma   90.00
#
_symmetry.space_group_name_H-M   'P 1'
#
loop_
_entity.id
_entity.type
_entity.pdbx_description
1 polymer ?
#
loop_
_entity_poly.entity_id
_entity_poly.type
_entity_poly.pdbx_seq_one_letter_code
_entity_poly.pdbx_strand_id
1 'polypeptide(L)'
;MQSLELLAPAKNLECGIAAIDHGADAVYIGAHKFGARVAAGNSVDDIRQLCRYAHQYGAKVYVTVNTIIYDDELQATQQLIRELADAGVDAILVQDMGLLSMLPSLGEGLGVGFHASTQTDNRTAEKVRWLRSLGFRRVVLARELSVDEIAAIHREVPDVELEVFVHGALCVSYSGLCYASQYCFGRSANRGACAQVCRMKFDLLDADGRELEHQRHLLSLKDLNQSAHLEELIQAGAVSFKIEGRLKDVAYVKNVVAAYSQRLDAIIAKHPDQYCRASRGHCTYTFTPNLKKTFNRGFTTYFLHGRQPDIFSPDTPKAMGEFVGTVKELRRDSFNVAGTAAFANGDGLCFINDDRELEGFRVNRAEGNRLFPQQMPRHLRAGVALYRNNDMEFERLLSHQSSVRKITVTLRLDATPDGFSLSAEGVTATIPCQHQQAEKPQRDNIVRQLSKMGGTIYECSGVELSADFNYFIPSSLLADLRRQLLAALNQHHASAPHASGSRDSVPRDSVPRDSVPRDSVPRDSVPKYPYPYLYNISNHAAAAFYGVKEPTAFELNTPSFRRGQGEAPLMQCRHCLQYAMGYCVKHGGQRPTYQLPLSLRLADGRRFRLEFDCKHCQMNVYAMHNS
;
A
#
# COMPACT_ATOMS: atom_id res chain seq x y z
N MET A 1 -20.10 8.77 11.75
CA MET A 1 -19.69 7.95 10.60
C MET A 1 -18.19 7.66 10.69
N GLN A 2 -17.79 6.42 10.49
CA GLN A 2 -16.38 6.03 10.44
C GLN A 2 -15.81 6.33 9.06
N SER A 3 -14.67 7.03 9.01
CA SER A 3 -13.97 7.34 7.77
C SER A 3 -13.12 6.15 7.34
N LEU A 4 -13.25 5.73 6.08
CA LEU A 4 -12.51 4.65 5.45
C LEU A 4 -11.53 5.21 4.42
N GLU A 5 -10.27 4.78 4.50
CA GLU A 5 -9.17 5.30 3.69
C GLU A 5 -8.60 4.22 2.75
N LEU A 6 -8.59 4.47 1.47
CA LEU A 6 -7.82 3.69 0.49
C LEU A 6 -6.44 4.33 0.32
N LEU A 7 -5.40 3.65 0.78
CA LEU A 7 -4.02 4.13 0.74
C LEU A 7 -3.26 3.48 -0.42
N ALA A 8 -2.92 4.28 -1.42
CA ALA A 8 -2.28 3.84 -2.65
C ALA A 8 -0.76 4.11 -2.67
N PRO A 9 0.04 3.27 -3.35
CA PRO A 9 1.46 3.50 -3.52
C PRO A 9 1.74 4.55 -4.60
N ALA A 10 2.72 5.42 -4.37
CA ALA A 10 3.27 6.31 -5.39
C ALA A 10 4.77 6.03 -5.56
N LYS A 11 5.18 5.64 -6.77
CA LYS A 11 6.58 5.53 -7.16
C LYS A 11 7.18 6.92 -7.39
N ASN A 12 6.42 7.80 -7.99
CA ASN A 12 6.75 9.17 -8.35
C ASN A 12 5.48 10.04 -8.34
N LEU A 13 5.63 11.32 -8.67
CA LEU A 13 4.53 12.29 -8.75
C LEU A 13 3.41 11.81 -9.69
N GLU A 14 3.74 11.29 -10.87
CA GLU A 14 2.76 10.79 -11.85
C GLU A 14 1.90 9.66 -11.27
N CYS A 15 2.53 8.67 -10.62
CA CYS A 15 1.82 7.58 -9.95
C CYS A 15 0.91 8.09 -8.83
N GLY A 16 1.35 9.11 -8.08
CA GLY A 16 0.57 9.71 -7.00
C GLY A 16 -0.68 10.41 -7.52
N ILE A 17 -0.56 11.23 -8.55
CA ILE A 17 -1.68 11.88 -9.22
C ILE A 17 -2.65 10.83 -9.79
N ALA A 18 -2.12 9.83 -10.51
CA ALA A 18 -2.94 8.75 -11.06
C ALA A 18 -3.70 7.98 -9.97
N ALA A 19 -3.09 7.74 -8.81
CA ALA A 19 -3.77 7.09 -7.68
C ALA A 19 -4.96 7.92 -7.18
N ILE A 20 -4.78 9.23 -6.99
CA ILE A 20 -5.83 10.13 -6.52
C ILE A 20 -6.97 10.21 -7.53
N ASP A 21 -6.67 10.35 -8.83
CA ASP A 21 -7.66 10.38 -9.90
C ASP A 21 -8.47 9.09 -10.02
N HIS A 22 -7.90 7.96 -9.57
CA HIS A 22 -8.57 6.66 -9.57
C HIS A 22 -9.20 6.29 -8.22
N GLY A 23 -9.31 7.26 -7.28
CA GLY A 23 -10.09 7.14 -6.06
C GLY A 23 -9.32 6.78 -4.81
N ALA A 24 -8.00 6.98 -4.76
CA ALA A 24 -7.26 6.90 -3.51
C ALA A 24 -7.63 8.05 -2.56
N ASP A 25 -7.77 7.76 -1.28
CA ASP A 25 -7.99 8.74 -0.22
C ASP A 25 -6.68 9.24 0.36
N ALA A 26 -5.63 8.44 0.22
CA ALA A 26 -4.28 8.81 0.58
C ALA A 26 -3.27 8.13 -0.35
N VAL A 27 -2.09 8.71 -0.47
CA VAL A 27 -0.96 8.12 -1.18
C VAL A 27 0.26 8.07 -0.27
N TYR A 28 1.08 7.01 -0.38
CA TYR A 28 2.35 6.96 0.29
C TYR A 28 3.50 6.89 -0.71
N ILE A 29 4.49 7.76 -0.50
CA ILE A 29 5.62 8.01 -1.39
C ILE A 29 6.93 7.92 -0.61
N GLY A 30 8.04 7.57 -1.28
CA GLY A 30 9.37 7.58 -0.69
C GLY A 30 10.08 8.89 -0.99
N ALA A 31 10.69 9.52 0.02
CA ALA A 31 11.68 10.56 -0.21
C ALA A 31 12.98 9.97 -0.81
N HIS A 32 13.87 10.82 -1.31
CA HIS A 32 15.12 10.39 -1.96
C HIS A 32 16.08 9.62 -1.03
N LYS A 33 15.89 9.70 0.29
CA LYS A 33 16.64 8.96 1.32
C LYS A 33 15.70 8.34 2.35
N PHE A 34 16.18 7.34 3.09
CA PHE A 34 15.55 6.74 4.28
C PHE A 34 14.20 6.04 4.06
N GLY A 35 13.82 5.73 2.82
CA GLY A 35 12.65 4.93 2.50
C GLY A 35 12.99 3.44 2.29
N ALA A 36 12.11 2.52 2.72
CA ALA A 36 12.30 1.07 2.58
C ALA A 36 12.31 0.55 1.11
N ARG A 37 12.43 1.44 0.14
CA ARG A 37 12.62 1.15 -1.31
C ARG A 37 13.51 2.23 -1.91
N VAL A 38 14.82 2.05 -1.86
CA VAL A 38 15.82 3.01 -2.36
C VAL A 38 15.58 3.44 -3.81
N ALA A 39 15.10 2.53 -4.65
CA ALA A 39 14.84 2.80 -6.07
C ALA A 39 13.60 3.67 -6.38
N ALA A 40 12.85 4.12 -5.36
CA ALA A 40 11.66 4.97 -5.51
C ALA A 40 11.79 6.27 -4.71
N GLY A 41 12.95 6.94 -4.80
CA GLY A 41 13.20 8.22 -4.14
C GLY A 41 12.71 9.40 -4.97
N ASN A 42 12.03 10.35 -4.32
CA ASN A 42 11.49 11.56 -4.94
C ASN A 42 12.05 12.81 -4.27
N SER A 43 12.12 13.92 -5.01
CA SER A 43 12.50 15.22 -4.47
C SER A 43 11.41 15.76 -3.53
N VAL A 44 11.80 16.64 -2.61
CA VAL A 44 10.84 17.34 -1.74
C VAL A 44 9.86 18.19 -2.57
N ASP A 45 10.31 18.73 -3.71
CA ASP A 45 9.46 19.52 -4.60
C ASP A 45 8.40 18.67 -5.32
N ASP A 46 8.73 17.46 -5.75
CA ASP A 46 7.73 16.51 -6.30
C ASP A 46 6.69 16.17 -5.24
N ILE A 47 7.14 15.94 -4.00
CA ILE A 47 6.25 15.64 -2.86
C ILE A 47 5.35 16.86 -2.57
N ARG A 48 5.88 18.08 -2.58
CA ARG A 48 5.11 19.33 -2.40
C ARG A 48 4.05 19.50 -3.49
N GLN A 49 4.39 19.20 -4.74
CA GLN A 49 3.42 19.23 -5.84
C GLN A 49 2.32 18.19 -5.63
N LEU A 50 2.68 16.98 -5.18
CA LEU A 50 1.72 15.93 -4.87
C LEU A 50 0.79 16.33 -3.73
N CYS A 51 1.30 16.95 -2.65
CA CYS A 51 0.49 17.47 -1.55
C CYS A 51 -0.54 18.50 -2.04
N ARG A 52 -0.10 19.48 -2.83
CA ARG A 52 -1.01 20.49 -3.41
C ARG A 52 -2.11 19.87 -4.27
N TYR A 53 -1.78 18.83 -5.03
CA TYR A 53 -2.76 18.13 -5.85
C TYR A 53 -3.75 17.31 -4.99
N ALA A 54 -3.25 16.53 -4.05
CA ALA A 54 -4.02 15.67 -3.18
C ALA A 54 -5.03 16.47 -2.32
N HIS A 55 -4.55 17.55 -1.74
CA HIS A 55 -5.32 18.37 -0.82
C HIS A 55 -6.53 19.04 -1.46
N GLN A 56 -6.56 19.25 -2.79
CA GLN A 56 -7.76 19.72 -3.49
C GLN A 56 -8.96 18.77 -3.29
N TYR A 57 -8.69 17.46 -3.16
CA TYR A 57 -9.69 16.44 -2.89
C TYR A 57 -9.78 16.06 -1.40
N GLY A 58 -9.05 16.73 -0.52
CA GLY A 58 -8.92 16.32 0.88
C GLY A 58 -8.20 14.97 1.04
N ALA A 59 -7.53 14.49 -0.02
CA ALA A 59 -6.71 13.29 0.04
C ALA A 59 -5.36 13.60 0.69
N LYS A 60 -4.76 12.60 1.37
CA LYS A 60 -3.55 12.77 2.19
C LYS A 60 -2.30 12.25 1.49
N VAL A 61 -1.15 12.80 1.88
CA VAL A 61 0.17 12.35 1.41
C VAL A 61 1.01 11.91 2.59
N TYR A 62 1.44 10.64 2.59
CA TYR A 62 2.30 10.07 3.61
C TYR A 62 3.69 9.78 3.05
N VAL A 63 4.73 10.14 3.79
CA VAL A 63 6.11 9.89 3.36
C VAL A 63 6.75 8.80 4.20
N THR A 64 7.43 7.87 3.53
CA THR A 64 8.13 6.79 4.22
C THR A 64 9.55 7.21 4.60
N VAL A 65 9.80 7.31 5.90
CA VAL A 65 11.10 7.38 6.55
C VAL A 65 11.21 6.15 7.46
N ASN A 66 11.06 4.97 6.84
CA ASN A 66 10.81 3.71 7.52
C ASN A 66 11.93 2.69 7.31
N THR A 67 13.15 3.15 7.38
CA THR A 67 14.38 2.34 7.49
C THR A 67 15.02 2.55 8.87
N ILE A 68 15.90 1.64 9.26
CA ILE A 68 16.85 1.94 10.34
C ILE A 68 17.81 3.04 9.89
N ILE A 69 18.27 3.87 10.82
CA ILE A 69 19.07 5.07 10.57
C ILE A 69 20.37 4.93 11.36
N TYR A 70 21.50 5.27 10.75
CA TYR A 70 22.78 5.28 11.45
C TYR A 70 23.04 6.63 12.11
N ASP A 71 23.99 6.69 13.05
CA ASP A 71 24.27 7.92 13.80
C ASP A 71 24.63 9.12 12.93
N ASP A 72 25.45 8.91 11.89
CA ASP A 72 25.85 9.93 10.93
C ASP A 72 24.72 10.43 10.02
N GLU A 73 23.60 9.72 9.97
CA GLU A 73 22.42 10.07 9.18
C GLU A 73 21.33 10.81 9.97
N LEU A 74 21.41 10.82 11.29
CA LEU A 74 20.37 11.37 12.17
C LEU A 74 20.06 12.84 11.87
N GLN A 75 21.10 13.67 11.73
CA GLN A 75 20.94 15.11 11.45
C GLN A 75 20.29 15.34 10.08
N ALA A 76 20.73 14.59 9.05
CA ALA A 76 20.15 14.68 7.70
C ALA A 76 18.71 14.23 7.67
N THR A 77 18.35 13.19 8.47
CA THR A 77 16.96 12.72 8.60
C THR A 77 16.10 13.76 9.29
N GLN A 78 16.59 14.40 10.34
CA GLN A 78 15.87 15.48 11.02
C GLN A 78 15.58 16.65 10.08
N GLN A 79 16.58 17.05 9.28
CA GLN A 79 16.39 18.12 8.30
C GLN A 79 15.36 17.73 7.23
N LEU A 80 15.42 16.50 6.70
CA LEU A 80 14.43 15.99 5.75
C LEU A 80 13.01 16.02 6.33
N ILE A 81 12.82 15.63 7.59
CA ILE A 81 11.49 15.66 8.23
C ILE A 81 10.93 17.09 8.28
N ARG A 82 11.77 18.11 8.58
CA ARG A 82 11.34 19.52 8.53
C ARG A 82 10.93 19.94 7.13
N GLU A 83 11.75 19.64 6.12
CA GLU A 83 11.45 19.95 4.73
C GLU A 83 10.15 19.29 4.22
N LEU A 84 9.88 18.06 4.67
CA LEU A 84 8.63 17.35 4.37
C LEU A 84 7.41 18.00 5.06
N ALA A 85 7.58 18.47 6.30
CA ALA A 85 6.55 19.21 7.00
C ALA A 85 6.22 20.53 6.26
N ASP A 86 7.24 21.29 5.86
CA ASP A 86 7.09 22.52 5.08
C ASP A 86 6.52 22.28 3.67
N ALA A 87 6.67 21.06 3.14
CA ALA A 87 6.07 20.63 1.88
C ALA A 87 4.58 20.31 2.00
N GLY A 88 4.04 20.22 3.22
CA GLY A 88 2.62 19.93 3.49
C GLY A 88 2.30 18.45 3.60
N VAL A 89 3.27 17.59 3.95
CA VAL A 89 3.05 16.15 4.17
C VAL A 89 2.17 15.93 5.40
N ASP A 90 1.17 15.06 5.29
CA ASP A 90 0.21 14.81 6.36
C ASP A 90 0.75 13.87 7.45
N ALA A 91 1.56 12.87 7.08
CA ALA A 91 2.19 11.97 8.04
C ALA A 91 3.48 11.33 7.52
N ILE A 92 4.31 10.90 8.46
CA ILE A 92 5.56 10.18 8.22
C ILE A 92 5.44 8.77 8.80
N LEU A 93 5.75 7.75 7.98
CA LEU A 93 5.84 6.36 8.43
C LEU A 93 7.23 6.12 9.01
N VAL A 94 7.31 5.67 10.26
CA VAL A 94 8.55 5.53 11.02
C VAL A 94 8.82 4.05 11.35
N GLN A 95 10.09 3.65 11.32
CA GLN A 95 10.59 2.39 11.85
C GLN A 95 11.55 2.63 13.04
N ASP A 96 12.48 3.54 12.90
CA ASP A 96 13.55 3.79 13.87
C ASP A 96 13.04 4.62 15.06
N MET A 97 13.10 4.05 16.26
CA MET A 97 12.62 4.71 17.47
C MET A 97 13.56 5.85 17.95
N GLY A 98 14.79 5.90 17.45
CA GLY A 98 15.69 7.04 17.68
C GLY A 98 15.12 8.36 17.15
N LEU A 99 14.27 8.31 16.12
CA LEU A 99 13.60 9.52 15.61
C LEU A 99 12.64 10.13 16.63
N LEU A 100 12.03 9.34 17.52
CA LEU A 100 11.12 9.85 18.53
C LEU A 100 11.82 10.76 19.55
N SER A 101 13.10 10.52 19.82
CA SER A 101 13.89 11.39 20.69
C SER A 101 14.17 12.78 20.10
N MET A 102 14.00 12.93 18.78
CA MET A 102 14.17 14.17 18.05
C MET A 102 12.88 15.00 17.94
N LEU A 103 11.70 14.40 18.21
CA LEU A 103 10.41 15.06 18.06
C LEU A 103 10.26 16.30 18.96
N PRO A 104 10.69 16.32 20.23
CA PRO A 104 10.65 17.53 21.05
C PRO A 104 11.51 18.68 20.50
N SER A 105 12.60 18.35 19.81
CA SER A 105 13.49 19.33 19.17
C SER A 105 13.01 19.77 17.79
N LEU A 106 12.12 19.02 17.15
CA LEU A 106 11.49 19.37 15.89
C LEU A 106 10.35 20.39 16.05
N GLY A 107 10.02 20.72 17.29
CA GLY A 107 9.11 21.80 17.65
C GLY A 107 7.65 21.35 17.77
N GLU A 108 7.01 21.82 18.81
CA GLU A 108 5.55 21.88 18.88
C GLU A 108 5.07 22.66 17.65
N GLY A 109 4.34 22.00 16.73
CA GLY A 109 3.71 22.70 15.62
C GLY A 109 4.13 22.28 14.20
N LEU A 110 4.90 21.19 14.00
CA LEU A 110 5.20 20.70 12.63
C LEU A 110 3.95 20.33 11.81
N GLY A 111 2.81 20.12 12.45
CA GLY A 111 1.55 19.76 11.75
C GLY A 111 1.56 18.38 11.09
N VAL A 112 2.61 17.58 11.26
CA VAL A 112 2.79 16.26 10.62
C VAL A 112 2.50 15.14 11.61
N GLY A 113 1.69 14.16 11.21
CA GLY A 113 1.42 12.94 11.98
C GLY A 113 2.56 11.92 11.89
N PHE A 114 2.63 11.01 12.89
CA PHE A 114 3.54 9.87 12.86
C PHE A 114 2.76 8.57 12.86
N HIS A 115 3.04 7.70 11.88
CA HIS A 115 2.47 6.37 11.75
C HIS A 115 3.54 5.31 12.00
N ALA A 116 3.23 4.30 12.82
CA ALA A 116 4.13 3.18 13.03
C ALA A 116 4.13 2.28 11.79
N SER A 117 5.27 2.17 11.13
CA SER A 117 5.43 1.31 9.96
C SER A 117 5.24 -0.16 10.31
N THR A 118 4.80 -0.99 9.35
CA THR A 118 4.84 -2.46 9.51
C THR A 118 6.25 -3.00 9.80
N GLN A 119 7.30 -2.21 9.51
CA GLN A 119 8.69 -2.53 9.82
C GLN A 119 9.01 -2.53 11.33
N THR A 120 8.08 -2.07 12.17
CA THR A 120 8.20 -2.15 13.65
C THR A 120 7.66 -3.45 14.24
N ASP A 121 7.30 -4.43 13.41
CA ASP A 121 6.79 -5.76 13.82
C ASP A 121 5.49 -5.68 14.63
N ASN A 122 4.41 -5.25 13.99
CA ASN A 122 3.13 -4.95 14.65
C ASN A 122 2.17 -6.15 14.57
N ARG A 123 2.36 -7.15 15.43
CA ARG A 123 1.62 -8.42 15.43
C ARG A 123 0.71 -8.65 16.64
N THR A 124 0.87 -7.89 17.71
CA THR A 124 0.18 -8.14 18.97
C THR A 124 -0.46 -6.87 19.53
N ALA A 125 -1.53 -7.02 20.28
CA ALA A 125 -2.18 -5.91 20.98
C ALA A 125 -1.23 -5.19 21.95
N GLU A 126 -0.33 -5.94 22.62
CA GLU A 126 0.71 -5.38 23.48
C GLU A 126 1.61 -4.42 22.71
N LYS A 127 2.08 -4.82 21.50
CA LYS A 127 2.90 -3.96 20.64
C LYS A 127 2.15 -2.71 20.18
N VAL A 128 0.89 -2.86 19.78
CA VAL A 128 0.05 -1.72 19.35
C VAL A 128 -0.20 -0.76 20.51
N ARG A 129 -0.50 -1.28 21.72
CA ARG A 129 -0.68 -0.47 22.93
C ARG A 129 0.60 0.30 23.30
N TRP A 130 1.75 -0.36 23.20
CA TRP A 130 3.04 0.29 23.41
C TRP A 130 3.30 1.40 22.41
N LEU A 131 3.09 1.17 21.10
CA LEU A 131 3.23 2.20 20.07
C LEU A 131 2.27 3.39 20.30
N ARG A 132 1.03 3.11 20.71
CA ARG A 132 0.09 4.15 21.10
C ARG A 132 0.60 5.01 22.26
N SER A 133 1.19 4.39 23.28
CA SER A 133 1.76 5.14 24.42
C SER A 133 2.93 6.05 24.03
N LEU A 134 3.56 5.80 22.88
CA LEU A 134 4.60 6.64 22.27
C LEU A 134 4.03 7.79 21.41
N GLY A 135 2.70 7.90 21.27
CA GLY A 135 2.05 8.95 20.49
C GLY A 135 1.70 8.58 19.05
N PHE A 136 1.91 7.34 18.61
CA PHE A 136 1.46 6.91 17.29
C PHE A 136 -0.07 6.81 17.25
N ARG A 137 -0.70 7.56 16.35
CA ARG A 137 -2.16 7.50 16.13
C ARG A 137 -2.57 6.34 15.22
N ARG A 138 -1.67 5.94 14.30
CA ARG A 138 -1.91 4.87 13.33
C ARG A 138 -0.79 3.84 13.39
N VAL A 139 -1.19 2.56 13.34
CA VAL A 139 -0.27 1.43 13.32
C VAL A 139 -0.56 0.55 12.10
N VAL A 140 0.48 0.35 11.27
CA VAL A 140 0.42 -0.56 10.13
C VAL A 140 0.65 -1.97 10.59
N LEU A 141 -0.39 -2.79 10.59
CA LEU A 141 -0.33 -4.17 11.07
C LEU A 141 0.50 -5.09 10.14
N ALA A 142 0.99 -6.19 10.70
CA ALA A 142 1.64 -7.23 9.95
C ALA A 142 0.64 -7.93 9.01
N ARG A 143 1.10 -8.31 7.81
CA ARG A 143 0.28 -8.95 6.76
C ARG A 143 -0.17 -10.36 7.12
N GLU A 144 0.48 -10.96 8.09
CA GLU A 144 0.29 -12.33 8.53
C GLU A 144 -0.92 -12.52 9.46
N LEU A 145 -1.55 -11.44 9.92
CA LEU A 145 -2.67 -11.49 10.86
C LEU A 145 -3.96 -12.00 10.19
N SER A 146 -4.71 -12.80 10.93
CA SER A 146 -6.08 -13.18 10.58
C SER A 146 -7.08 -12.08 10.95
N VAL A 147 -8.32 -12.19 10.44
CA VAL A 147 -9.44 -11.29 10.81
C VAL A 147 -9.64 -11.28 12.35
N ASP A 148 -9.61 -12.45 12.98
CA ASP A 148 -9.80 -12.58 14.43
C ASP A 148 -8.67 -11.91 15.23
N GLU A 149 -7.41 -12.04 14.77
CA GLU A 149 -6.26 -11.39 15.39
C GLU A 149 -6.35 -9.86 15.26
N ILE A 150 -6.79 -9.34 14.09
CA ILE A 150 -7.02 -7.91 13.88
C ILE A 150 -8.14 -7.39 14.80
N ALA A 151 -9.27 -8.11 14.84
CA ALA A 151 -10.39 -7.77 15.71
C ALA A 151 -10.02 -7.80 17.21
N ALA A 152 -9.17 -8.74 17.62
CA ALA A 152 -8.66 -8.79 18.99
C ALA A 152 -7.79 -7.57 19.32
N ILE A 153 -6.90 -7.17 18.41
CA ILE A 153 -6.07 -5.96 18.56
C ILE A 153 -6.96 -4.72 18.68
N HIS A 154 -7.95 -4.56 17.79
CA HIS A 154 -8.86 -3.41 17.83
C HIS A 154 -9.67 -3.34 19.13
N ARG A 155 -10.16 -4.48 19.60
CA ARG A 155 -10.94 -4.55 20.86
C ARG A 155 -10.11 -4.15 22.09
N GLU A 156 -8.80 -4.52 22.11
CA GLU A 156 -7.89 -4.16 23.20
C GLU A 156 -7.35 -2.73 23.12
N VAL A 157 -7.25 -2.15 21.90
CA VAL A 157 -6.70 -0.81 21.65
C VAL A 157 -7.60 -0.06 20.65
N PRO A 158 -8.85 0.28 21.05
CA PRO A 158 -9.88 0.78 20.13
C PRO A 158 -9.63 2.21 19.62
N ASP A 159 -8.77 2.96 20.26
CA ASP A 159 -8.45 4.35 19.96
C ASP A 159 -7.21 4.54 19.06
N VAL A 160 -6.68 3.44 18.51
CA VAL A 160 -5.63 3.46 17.48
C VAL A 160 -6.23 3.15 16.11
N GLU A 161 -5.90 3.95 15.11
CA GLU A 161 -6.23 3.64 13.71
C GLU A 161 -5.40 2.45 13.22
N LEU A 162 -6.09 1.38 12.82
CA LEU A 162 -5.45 0.19 12.26
C LEU A 162 -5.39 0.30 10.74
N GLU A 163 -4.17 0.21 10.19
CA GLU A 163 -3.89 0.15 8.77
C GLU A 163 -3.49 -1.28 8.38
N VAL A 164 -4.15 -1.85 7.37
CA VAL A 164 -3.91 -3.22 6.89
C VAL A 164 -3.52 -3.23 5.41
N PHE A 165 -2.59 -4.11 5.03
CA PHE A 165 -2.33 -4.35 3.62
C PHE A 165 -3.44 -5.19 3.01
N VAL A 166 -3.93 -4.79 1.83
CA VAL A 166 -5.03 -5.47 1.14
C VAL A 166 -4.64 -6.01 -0.24
N HIS A 167 -3.53 -5.53 -0.84
CA HIS A 167 -3.12 -5.97 -2.16
C HIS A 167 -1.61 -5.91 -2.37
N GLY A 168 -1.08 -6.82 -3.21
CA GLY A 168 0.26 -6.77 -3.76
C GLY A 168 1.27 -7.70 -3.09
N ALA A 169 2.54 -7.42 -3.28
CA ALA A 169 3.63 -8.32 -2.91
C ALA A 169 3.73 -8.60 -1.41
N LEU A 170 3.94 -9.87 -1.08
CA LEU A 170 4.17 -10.34 0.29
C LEU A 170 5.67 -10.56 0.56
N CYS A 171 6.09 -10.30 1.81
CA CYS A 171 7.33 -10.78 2.37
C CYS A 171 7.08 -12.10 3.09
N VAL A 172 8.01 -13.07 2.99
CA VAL A 172 7.88 -14.36 3.69
C VAL A 172 8.22 -14.24 5.16
N SER A 173 9.17 -13.38 5.51
CA SER A 173 9.51 -13.04 6.89
C SER A 173 8.65 -11.89 7.38
N TYR A 174 8.36 -11.86 8.67
CA TYR A 174 7.76 -10.69 9.29
C TYR A 174 8.55 -9.42 8.94
N SER A 175 7.83 -8.35 8.67
CA SER A 175 8.44 -7.07 8.28
C SER A 175 9.32 -6.52 9.41
N GLY A 176 10.52 -6.04 9.04
CA GLY A 176 11.52 -5.59 10.01
C GLY A 176 12.42 -6.69 10.59
N LEU A 177 12.04 -7.97 10.42
CA LEU A 177 12.74 -9.12 10.98
C LEU A 177 13.39 -10.03 9.92
N CYS A 178 13.82 -9.45 8.79
CA CYS A 178 14.51 -10.18 7.72
C CYS A 178 15.93 -9.66 7.52
N TYR A 179 16.91 -10.49 7.83
CA TYR A 179 18.34 -10.19 7.75
C TYR A 179 19.07 -11.00 6.68
N ALA A 180 18.36 -11.90 5.96
CA ALA A 180 18.97 -12.79 4.98
C ALA A 180 19.69 -12.04 3.85
N SER A 181 19.10 -10.95 3.37
CA SER A 181 19.69 -10.11 2.33
C SER A 181 20.99 -9.43 2.80
N GLN A 182 21.01 -8.92 4.04
CA GLN A 182 22.22 -8.36 4.67
C GLN A 182 23.28 -9.43 4.85
N TYR A 183 22.91 -10.59 5.38
CA TYR A 183 23.84 -11.70 5.58
C TYR A 183 24.46 -12.18 4.27
N CYS A 184 23.65 -12.45 3.25
CA CYS A 184 24.08 -13.04 1.99
C CYS A 184 24.85 -12.07 1.09
N PHE A 185 24.43 -10.79 1.03
CA PHE A 185 24.85 -9.86 -0.01
C PHE A 185 25.31 -8.50 0.51
N GLY A 186 25.30 -8.25 1.83
CA GLY A 186 25.60 -6.93 2.41
C GLY A 186 24.54 -5.87 2.06
N ARG A 187 23.33 -6.29 1.67
CA ARG A 187 22.23 -5.41 1.27
C ARG A 187 21.09 -5.52 2.25
N SER A 188 20.96 -4.55 3.16
CA SER A 188 19.94 -4.63 4.20
C SER A 188 18.53 -4.38 3.67
N ALA A 189 17.59 -5.31 4.00
CA ALA A 189 16.16 -5.12 3.78
C ALA A 189 15.60 -3.99 4.66
N ASN A 190 16.13 -3.82 5.88
CA ASN A 190 15.76 -2.75 6.81
C ASN A 190 16.31 -1.37 6.39
N ARG A 191 17.20 -1.35 5.36
CA ARG A 191 17.73 -0.15 4.72
C ARG A 191 17.19 0.06 3.31
N GLY A 192 16.13 -0.67 2.90
CA GLY A 192 15.51 -0.54 1.59
C GLY A 192 16.24 -1.20 0.43
N ALA A 193 17.35 -1.92 0.68
CA ALA A 193 18.21 -2.52 -0.34
C ALA A 193 18.05 -4.04 -0.47
N CYS A 194 16.87 -4.59 -0.21
CA CYS A 194 16.58 -6.03 -0.21
C CYS A 194 16.98 -6.71 -1.54
N ALA A 195 17.78 -7.77 -1.47
CA ALA A 195 18.18 -8.59 -2.62
C ALA A 195 17.15 -9.69 -2.98
N GLN A 196 16.02 -9.76 -2.26
CA GLN A 196 14.93 -10.72 -2.49
C GLN A 196 15.39 -12.19 -2.40
N VAL A 197 16.20 -12.56 -1.40
CA VAL A 197 16.66 -13.94 -1.15
C VAL A 197 15.51 -14.94 -1.16
N CYS A 198 14.34 -14.57 -0.60
CA CYS A 198 13.15 -15.43 -0.59
C CYS A 198 12.55 -15.71 -1.99
N ARG A 199 13.04 -15.04 -3.04
CA ARG A 199 12.62 -15.25 -4.44
C ARG A 199 13.63 -16.09 -5.24
N MET A 200 14.74 -16.50 -4.62
CA MET A 200 15.74 -17.34 -5.25
C MET A 200 15.30 -18.81 -5.27
N LYS A 201 15.94 -19.60 -6.11
CA LYS A 201 15.77 -21.06 -6.15
C LYS A 201 16.56 -21.69 -5.01
N PHE A 202 16.00 -22.71 -4.37
CA PHE A 202 16.60 -23.49 -3.32
C PHE A 202 16.44 -24.98 -3.59
N ASP A 203 17.43 -25.76 -3.22
CA ASP A 203 17.26 -27.17 -2.92
C ASP A 203 16.81 -27.31 -1.47
N LEU A 204 15.89 -28.23 -1.20
CA LEU A 204 15.49 -28.61 0.15
C LEU A 204 16.12 -29.96 0.48
N LEU A 205 16.92 -29.99 1.53
CA LEU A 205 17.63 -31.17 1.96
C LEU A 205 17.18 -31.59 3.37
N ASP A 206 17.15 -32.91 3.63
CA ASP A 206 16.98 -33.43 4.98
C ASP A 206 18.34 -33.53 5.72
N ALA A 207 18.31 -34.04 6.96
CA ALA A 207 19.51 -34.17 7.80
C ALA A 207 20.56 -35.12 7.21
N ASP A 208 20.14 -36.13 6.45
CA ASP A 208 21.03 -37.09 5.77
C ASP A 208 21.58 -36.56 4.45
N GLY A 209 21.17 -35.34 4.05
CA GLY A 209 21.55 -34.70 2.80
C GLY A 209 20.73 -35.17 1.59
N ARG A 210 19.66 -35.93 1.80
CA ARG A 210 18.76 -36.34 0.75
C ARG A 210 17.96 -35.11 0.25
N GLU A 211 17.95 -34.95 -1.07
CA GLU A 211 17.21 -33.86 -1.73
C GLU A 211 15.72 -34.18 -1.81
N LEU A 212 14.88 -33.31 -1.22
CA LEU A 212 13.44 -33.42 -1.20
C LEU A 212 12.80 -32.56 -2.31
N GLU A 213 13.37 -31.39 -2.59
CA GLU A 213 12.99 -30.49 -3.67
C GLU A 213 14.24 -29.92 -4.34
N HIS A 214 14.24 -29.87 -5.68
CA HIS A 214 15.37 -29.40 -6.49
C HIS A 214 15.06 -28.03 -7.11
N GLN A 215 15.92 -27.03 -6.84
CA GLN A 215 15.92 -25.70 -7.48
C GLN A 215 14.53 -25.05 -7.59
N ARG A 216 13.81 -25.00 -6.46
CA ARG A 216 12.45 -24.44 -6.36
C ARG A 216 12.41 -23.11 -5.61
N HIS A 217 11.46 -22.26 -5.95
CA HIS A 217 11.23 -20.97 -5.27
C HIS A 217 10.41 -21.17 -3.98
N LEU A 218 10.93 -21.98 -3.03
CA LEU A 218 10.19 -22.49 -1.86
C LEU A 218 9.69 -21.41 -0.89
N LEU A 219 10.34 -20.25 -0.88
CA LEU A 219 9.98 -19.10 -0.02
C LEU A 219 9.25 -18.00 -0.80
N SER A 220 8.95 -18.22 -2.10
CA SER A 220 8.35 -17.21 -2.97
C SER A 220 6.82 -17.20 -2.83
N LEU A 221 6.26 -16.25 -2.07
CA LEU A 221 4.82 -16.11 -1.88
C LEU A 221 4.11 -15.57 -3.13
N LYS A 222 2.85 -15.95 -3.33
CA LYS A 222 1.88 -15.29 -4.21
C LYS A 222 1.62 -13.86 -3.75
N ASP A 223 0.92 -13.07 -4.55
CA ASP A 223 0.54 -11.70 -4.17
C ASP A 223 -0.76 -11.70 -3.34
N LEU A 224 -0.83 -10.80 -2.36
CA LEU A 224 -2.01 -10.60 -1.53
C LEU A 224 -3.16 -10.05 -2.36
N ASN A 225 -4.37 -10.55 -2.13
CA ASN A 225 -5.59 -9.98 -2.68
C ASN A 225 -6.75 -10.15 -1.68
N GLN A 226 -7.11 -9.06 -1.00
CA GLN A 226 -8.21 -8.99 -0.03
C GLN A 226 -9.43 -8.25 -0.59
N SER A 227 -9.51 -8.09 -1.91
CA SER A 227 -10.57 -7.29 -2.53
C SER A 227 -11.99 -7.80 -2.28
N ALA A 228 -12.15 -9.09 -1.99
CA ALA A 228 -13.43 -9.69 -1.62
C ALA A 228 -13.74 -9.62 -0.11
N HIS A 229 -12.76 -9.22 0.71
CA HIS A 229 -12.80 -9.31 2.18
C HIS A 229 -12.70 -7.94 2.88
N LEU A 230 -12.90 -6.83 2.15
CA LEU A 230 -12.80 -5.49 2.72
C LEU A 230 -13.82 -5.26 3.83
N GLU A 231 -15.05 -5.74 3.66
CA GLU A 231 -16.13 -5.58 4.65
C GLU A 231 -15.80 -6.32 5.96
N GLU A 232 -15.20 -7.52 5.89
CA GLU A 232 -14.72 -8.26 7.05
C GLU A 232 -13.59 -7.51 7.78
N LEU A 233 -12.66 -6.92 7.04
CA LEU A 233 -11.56 -6.12 7.59
C LEU A 233 -12.06 -4.84 8.26
N ILE A 234 -13.08 -4.17 7.69
CA ILE A 234 -13.75 -3.01 8.30
C ILE A 234 -14.40 -3.42 9.62
N GLN A 235 -15.14 -4.52 9.63
CA GLN A 235 -15.79 -5.05 10.83
C GLN A 235 -14.78 -5.47 11.91
N ALA A 236 -13.58 -5.92 11.52
CA ALA A 236 -12.47 -6.20 12.41
C ALA A 236 -11.78 -4.93 12.97
N GLY A 237 -12.19 -3.72 12.54
CA GLY A 237 -11.69 -2.45 13.05
C GLY A 237 -10.61 -1.80 12.21
N ALA A 238 -10.29 -2.31 11.02
CA ALA A 238 -9.38 -1.65 10.09
C ALA A 238 -10.06 -0.43 9.44
N VAL A 239 -9.35 0.69 9.38
CA VAL A 239 -9.85 1.95 8.81
C VAL A 239 -9.05 2.42 7.58
N SER A 240 -7.83 1.90 7.39
CA SER A 240 -6.97 2.24 6.26
C SER A 240 -6.54 0.96 5.53
N PHE A 241 -6.76 0.95 4.20
CA PHE A 241 -6.59 -0.21 3.31
C PHE A 241 -5.44 0.07 2.35
N LYS A 242 -4.27 -0.51 2.66
CA LYS A 242 -3.01 -0.22 1.95
C LYS A 242 -2.74 -1.16 0.81
N ILE A 243 -2.50 -0.60 -0.37
CA ILE A 243 -2.03 -1.31 -1.55
C ILE A 243 -0.49 -1.29 -1.57
N GLU A 244 0.18 -2.44 -1.65
CA GLU A 244 1.63 -2.52 -1.86
C GLU A 244 1.97 -2.33 -3.33
N GLY A 245 3.01 -1.54 -3.63
CA GLY A 245 3.41 -1.38 -5.02
C GLY A 245 4.25 -0.15 -5.37
N ARG A 246 5.07 0.41 -4.45
CA ARG A 246 5.91 1.60 -4.74
C ARG A 246 6.93 1.44 -5.90
N LEU A 247 7.17 0.22 -6.37
CA LEU A 247 8.01 -0.04 -7.54
C LEU A 247 7.19 -0.38 -8.80
N LYS A 248 5.86 -0.27 -8.72
CA LYS A 248 4.96 -0.57 -9.83
C LYS A 248 4.77 0.65 -10.73
N ASP A 249 4.34 0.37 -11.97
CA ASP A 249 4.03 1.38 -12.99
C ASP A 249 2.66 2.03 -12.78
N VAL A 250 2.38 3.05 -13.57
CA VAL A 250 1.14 3.81 -13.52
C VAL A 250 -0.08 2.94 -13.87
N ALA A 251 0.06 2.00 -14.81
CA ALA A 251 -1.04 1.12 -15.22
C ALA A 251 -1.50 0.21 -14.08
N TYR A 252 -0.53 -0.37 -13.33
CA TYR A 252 -0.84 -1.11 -12.10
C TYR A 252 -1.59 -0.25 -11.08
N VAL A 253 -1.11 0.97 -10.83
CA VAL A 253 -1.72 1.89 -9.86
C VAL A 253 -3.16 2.21 -10.27
N LYS A 254 -3.39 2.64 -11.51
CA LYS A 254 -4.71 2.95 -12.06
C LYS A 254 -5.70 1.79 -11.88
N ASN A 255 -5.29 0.59 -12.31
CA ASN A 255 -6.14 -0.60 -12.27
C ASN A 255 -6.47 -1.05 -10.85
N VAL A 256 -5.46 -1.17 -9.98
CA VAL A 256 -5.65 -1.69 -8.62
C VAL A 256 -6.42 -0.70 -7.75
N VAL A 257 -6.08 0.60 -7.83
CA VAL A 257 -6.78 1.63 -7.06
C VAL A 257 -8.24 1.72 -7.48
N ALA A 258 -8.56 1.75 -8.79
CA ALA A 258 -9.93 1.76 -9.27
C ALA A 258 -10.73 0.53 -8.80
N ALA A 259 -10.11 -0.66 -8.82
CA ALA A 259 -10.77 -1.88 -8.35
C ALA A 259 -11.15 -1.82 -6.86
N TYR A 260 -10.26 -1.33 -6.02
CA TYR A 260 -10.50 -1.19 -4.58
C TYR A 260 -11.42 -0.01 -4.25
N SER A 261 -11.28 1.11 -4.95
CA SER A 261 -12.16 2.27 -4.80
C SER A 261 -13.63 1.90 -5.06
N GLN A 262 -13.92 1.25 -6.19
CA GLN A 262 -15.29 0.81 -6.51
C GLN A 262 -15.87 -0.14 -5.44
N ARG A 263 -15.05 -1.01 -4.85
CA ARG A 263 -15.50 -1.92 -3.78
C ARG A 263 -15.81 -1.19 -2.48
N LEU A 264 -14.96 -0.23 -2.09
CA LEU A 264 -15.22 0.60 -0.91
C LEU A 264 -16.48 1.45 -1.11
N ASP A 265 -16.65 2.06 -2.29
CA ASP A 265 -17.86 2.82 -2.61
C ASP A 265 -19.13 1.96 -2.52
N ALA A 266 -19.06 0.70 -2.99
CA ALA A 266 -20.17 -0.23 -2.89
C ALA A 266 -20.49 -0.63 -1.43
N ILE A 267 -19.49 -0.78 -0.57
CA ILE A 267 -19.67 -1.04 0.87
C ILE A 267 -20.29 0.18 1.56
N ILE A 268 -19.77 1.38 1.29
CA ILE A 268 -20.28 2.62 1.84
C ILE A 268 -21.74 2.86 1.41
N ALA A 269 -22.07 2.60 0.15
CA ALA A 269 -23.43 2.70 -0.36
C ALA A 269 -24.44 1.77 0.34
N LYS A 270 -23.97 0.60 0.85
CA LYS A 270 -24.81 -0.30 1.67
C LYS A 270 -25.00 0.20 3.10
N HIS A 271 -24.04 0.96 3.63
CA HIS A 271 -24.00 1.41 5.03
C HIS A 271 -23.71 2.91 5.14
N PRO A 272 -24.52 3.79 4.50
CA PRO A 272 -24.22 5.22 4.37
C PRO A 272 -24.25 5.96 5.72
N ASP A 273 -24.96 5.43 6.72
CA ASP A 273 -25.02 6.02 8.07
C ASP A 273 -23.81 5.62 8.95
N GLN A 274 -23.07 4.59 8.55
CA GLN A 274 -21.94 4.07 9.32
C GLN A 274 -20.60 4.53 8.75
N TYR A 275 -20.44 4.52 7.42
CA TYR A 275 -19.17 4.73 6.73
C TYR A 275 -19.20 5.90 5.76
N CYS A 276 -18.03 6.53 5.59
CA CYS A 276 -17.79 7.52 4.55
C CYS A 276 -16.34 7.39 4.01
N ARG A 277 -16.07 8.00 2.85
CA ARG A 277 -14.70 8.10 2.32
C ARG A 277 -13.89 9.10 3.14
N ALA A 278 -12.57 8.85 3.28
CA ALA A 278 -11.67 9.76 3.94
C ALA A 278 -11.31 11.00 3.10
N SER A 279 -11.63 10.99 1.81
CA SER A 279 -11.41 12.11 0.89
C SER A 279 -12.69 12.42 0.09
N ARG A 280 -12.68 13.53 -0.64
CA ARG A 280 -13.84 14.04 -1.37
C ARG A 280 -13.85 13.63 -2.83
N GLY A 281 -15.01 13.70 -3.43
CA GLY A 281 -15.24 13.46 -4.84
C GLY A 281 -15.40 11.99 -5.19
N HIS A 282 -16.07 11.74 -6.30
CA HIS A 282 -16.28 10.40 -6.87
C HIS A 282 -15.57 10.28 -8.21
N CYS A 283 -15.24 9.06 -8.57
CA CYS A 283 -14.53 8.75 -9.80
C CYS A 283 -15.45 8.08 -10.82
N THR A 284 -15.37 8.55 -12.06
CA THR A 284 -15.93 7.85 -13.22
C THR A 284 -14.80 7.24 -14.04
N TYR A 285 -14.97 6.00 -14.51
CA TYR A 285 -13.93 5.24 -15.19
C TYR A 285 -14.33 4.94 -16.63
N THR A 286 -13.36 4.99 -17.56
CA THR A 286 -13.55 4.59 -18.95
C THR A 286 -13.22 3.13 -19.20
N PHE A 287 -12.90 2.36 -18.14
CA PHE A 287 -12.53 0.96 -18.19
C PHE A 287 -13.13 0.17 -17.01
N THR A 288 -13.17 -1.13 -17.13
CA THR A 288 -13.52 -2.04 -16.04
C THR A 288 -12.24 -2.58 -15.40
N PRO A 289 -11.97 -2.30 -14.11
CA PRO A 289 -10.78 -2.79 -13.43
C PRO A 289 -10.73 -4.32 -13.38
N ASN A 290 -9.55 -4.88 -13.66
CA ASN A 290 -9.30 -6.31 -13.57
C ASN A 290 -7.93 -6.59 -12.95
N LEU A 291 -7.91 -7.02 -11.70
CA LEU A 291 -6.67 -7.27 -10.94
C LEU A 291 -5.76 -8.33 -11.56
N LYS A 292 -6.30 -9.26 -12.39
CA LYS A 292 -5.51 -10.31 -13.05
C LYS A 292 -4.71 -9.79 -14.25
N LYS A 293 -5.09 -8.65 -14.84
CA LYS A 293 -4.46 -8.09 -16.04
C LYS A 293 -3.19 -7.28 -15.78
N THR A 294 -2.90 -6.95 -14.52
CA THR A 294 -1.66 -6.30 -14.12
C THR A 294 -0.78 -7.26 -13.33
N PHE A 295 0.43 -6.84 -12.99
CA PHE A 295 1.42 -7.70 -12.35
C PHE A 295 0.85 -8.49 -11.17
N ASN A 296 0.89 -9.84 -11.24
CA ASN A 296 0.62 -10.74 -10.13
C ASN A 296 1.32 -12.09 -10.32
N ARG A 297 1.65 -12.79 -9.20
CA ARG A 297 2.24 -14.13 -9.14
C ARG A 297 1.19 -15.21 -8.85
N GLY A 298 -0.07 -14.96 -9.19
CA GLY A 298 -1.22 -15.60 -8.59
C GLY A 298 -1.59 -14.91 -7.27
N PHE A 299 -2.82 -15.09 -6.82
CA PHE A 299 -3.34 -14.42 -5.63
C PHE A 299 -3.55 -15.38 -4.47
N THR A 300 -3.43 -14.82 -3.25
CA THR A 300 -3.74 -15.49 -1.99
C THR A 300 -4.40 -14.52 -1.02
N THR A 301 -5.27 -15.02 -0.15
CA THR A 301 -5.75 -14.31 1.04
C THR A 301 -4.77 -14.41 2.22
N TYR A 302 -3.67 -15.10 2.00
CA TYR A 302 -2.59 -15.35 2.95
C TYR A 302 -3.09 -16.06 4.21
N PHE A 303 -3.05 -15.41 5.38
CA PHE A 303 -3.53 -15.98 6.63
C PHE A 303 -4.86 -15.39 7.12
N LEU A 304 -5.59 -14.65 6.29
CA LEU A 304 -6.81 -13.94 6.71
C LEU A 304 -7.82 -14.87 7.41
N HIS A 305 -8.05 -16.05 6.87
CA HIS A 305 -8.94 -17.08 7.42
C HIS A 305 -8.16 -18.32 7.93
N GLY A 306 -6.94 -18.10 8.39
CA GLY A 306 -6.07 -19.18 8.87
C GLY A 306 -5.09 -19.70 7.83
N ARG A 307 -4.49 -20.87 8.11
CA ARG A 307 -3.44 -21.44 7.28
C ARG A 307 -3.98 -22.08 6.01
N GLN A 308 -3.31 -21.81 4.91
CA GLN A 308 -3.56 -22.41 3.60
C GLN A 308 -2.24 -22.96 3.02
N PRO A 309 -2.24 -24.15 2.38
CA PRO A 309 -1.01 -24.71 1.81
C PRO A 309 -0.57 -23.96 0.54
N ASP A 310 -1.51 -23.39 -0.22
CA ASP A 310 -1.30 -22.81 -1.55
C ASP A 310 -1.06 -21.28 -1.50
N ILE A 311 -0.20 -20.82 -0.57
CA ILE A 311 0.13 -19.39 -0.43
C ILE A 311 1.40 -18.98 -1.15
N PHE A 312 2.14 -19.91 -1.75
CA PHE A 312 3.44 -19.67 -2.38
C PHE A 312 3.43 -20.06 -3.86
N SER A 313 4.40 -19.55 -4.62
CA SER A 313 4.60 -19.80 -6.05
C SER A 313 5.96 -20.45 -6.26
N PRO A 314 6.05 -21.81 -6.17
CA PRO A 314 7.32 -22.54 -6.16
C PRO A 314 7.98 -22.61 -7.54
N ASP A 315 7.24 -22.39 -8.62
CA ASP A 315 7.77 -22.56 -9.99
C ASP A 315 8.32 -21.24 -10.56
N THR A 316 7.82 -20.09 -10.09
CA THR A 316 8.30 -18.80 -10.59
C THR A 316 8.11 -17.66 -9.59
N PRO A 317 9.09 -16.72 -9.49
CA PRO A 317 8.93 -15.45 -8.76
C PRO A 317 8.41 -14.33 -9.66
N LYS A 318 8.21 -14.60 -10.97
CA LYS A 318 7.77 -13.63 -11.97
C LYS A 318 6.24 -13.57 -12.07
N ALA A 319 5.74 -12.54 -12.75
CA ALA A 319 4.31 -12.41 -13.02
C ALA A 319 3.81 -13.52 -13.95
N MET A 320 2.72 -14.16 -13.55
CA MET A 320 1.94 -15.09 -14.38
C MET A 320 0.82 -14.37 -15.11
N GLY A 321 0.15 -13.42 -14.44
CA GLY A 321 -0.98 -12.69 -15.01
C GLY A 321 -2.28 -13.50 -15.04
N GLU A 322 -3.06 -13.31 -16.10
CA GLU A 322 -4.40 -13.87 -16.28
C GLU A 322 -4.34 -15.22 -17.02
N PHE A 323 -5.02 -16.24 -16.53
CA PHE A 323 -5.23 -17.48 -17.30
C PHE A 323 -6.10 -17.18 -18.53
N VAL A 324 -5.64 -17.51 -19.73
CA VAL A 324 -6.31 -17.19 -20.99
C VAL A 324 -6.75 -18.42 -21.80
N GLY A 325 -6.41 -19.60 -21.36
CA GLY A 325 -6.83 -20.84 -21.99
C GLY A 325 -5.74 -21.90 -22.05
N THR A 326 -5.98 -22.94 -22.83
CA THR A 326 -5.06 -24.08 -22.97
C THR A 326 -4.68 -24.24 -24.44
N VAL A 327 -3.43 -24.57 -24.72
CA VAL A 327 -2.96 -24.85 -26.08
C VAL A 327 -3.71 -26.08 -26.63
N LYS A 328 -4.39 -25.94 -27.77
CA LYS A 328 -5.17 -27.01 -28.38
C LYS A 328 -4.41 -27.72 -29.50
N GLU A 329 -3.90 -26.96 -30.46
CA GLU A 329 -3.28 -27.46 -31.68
C GLU A 329 -2.03 -26.64 -31.99
N LEU A 330 -0.91 -27.31 -32.27
CA LEU A 330 0.32 -26.66 -32.69
C LEU A 330 0.54 -26.90 -34.18
N ARG A 331 1.05 -25.86 -34.86
CA ARG A 331 1.58 -25.88 -36.22
C ARG A 331 3.01 -25.38 -36.22
N ARG A 332 3.64 -25.34 -37.36
CA ARG A 332 5.04 -24.94 -37.49
C ARG A 332 5.33 -23.52 -36.98
N ASP A 333 4.40 -22.58 -37.25
CA ASP A 333 4.54 -21.13 -37.03
C ASP A 333 3.42 -20.54 -36.13
N SER A 334 2.48 -21.35 -35.68
CA SER A 334 1.28 -20.90 -34.97
C SER A 334 0.68 -22.01 -34.12
N PHE A 335 -0.24 -21.63 -33.23
CA PHE A 335 -1.03 -22.57 -32.44
C PHE A 335 -2.43 -22.00 -32.15
N ASN A 336 -3.36 -22.88 -31.82
CA ASN A 336 -4.70 -22.50 -31.38
C ASN A 336 -4.83 -22.61 -29.87
N VAL A 337 -5.60 -21.68 -29.27
CA VAL A 337 -5.90 -21.65 -27.85
C VAL A 337 -7.37 -22.04 -27.63
N ALA A 338 -7.62 -23.00 -26.75
CA ALA A 338 -8.94 -23.32 -26.25
C ALA A 338 -9.25 -22.39 -25.06
N GLY A 339 -10.11 -21.42 -25.25
CA GLY A 339 -10.49 -20.41 -24.27
C GLY A 339 -11.41 -19.36 -24.88
N THR A 340 -11.92 -18.48 -24.03
CA THR A 340 -12.81 -17.37 -24.42
C THR A 340 -12.11 -16.00 -24.43
N ALA A 341 -10.82 -15.95 -24.08
CA ALA A 341 -10.06 -14.71 -24.06
C ALA A 341 -9.87 -14.17 -25.49
N ALA A 342 -10.04 -12.86 -25.67
CA ALA A 342 -9.62 -12.16 -26.87
C ALA A 342 -8.13 -11.88 -26.79
N PHE A 343 -7.42 -11.95 -27.92
CA PHE A 343 -5.99 -11.70 -28.02
C PHE A 343 -5.69 -10.53 -28.95
N ALA A 344 -4.66 -9.76 -28.61
CA ALA A 344 -4.18 -8.66 -29.41
C ALA A 344 -2.73 -8.89 -29.88
N ASN A 345 -2.36 -8.23 -30.98
CA ASN A 345 -0.97 -8.19 -31.43
C ASN A 345 -0.12 -7.50 -30.34
N GLY A 346 0.98 -8.14 -29.98
CA GLY A 346 1.89 -7.64 -28.94
C GLY A 346 1.62 -8.20 -27.54
N ASP A 347 0.53 -8.96 -27.31
CA ASP A 347 0.27 -9.61 -26.01
C ASP A 347 1.49 -10.43 -25.57
N GLY A 348 1.85 -10.30 -24.30
CA GLY A 348 2.83 -11.15 -23.64
C GLY A 348 2.16 -12.37 -23.02
N LEU A 349 2.53 -13.57 -23.46
CA LEU A 349 2.03 -14.82 -22.93
C LEU A 349 3.15 -15.60 -22.25
N CYS A 350 2.78 -16.44 -21.29
CA CYS A 350 3.71 -17.33 -20.61
C CYS A 350 3.04 -18.64 -20.18
N PHE A 351 3.86 -19.63 -19.88
CA PHE A 351 3.44 -20.93 -19.38
C PHE A 351 4.56 -21.54 -18.51
N ILE A 352 4.21 -22.52 -17.70
CA ILE A 352 5.18 -23.34 -16.97
C ILE A 352 5.45 -24.59 -17.81
N ASN A 353 6.71 -24.83 -18.15
CA ASN A 353 7.14 -26.02 -18.91
C ASN A 353 7.28 -27.26 -18.00
N ASP A 354 7.72 -28.39 -18.57
CA ASP A 354 7.88 -29.68 -17.85
C ASP A 354 8.99 -29.62 -16.80
N ASP A 355 10.00 -28.79 -17.00
CA ASP A 355 11.10 -28.55 -16.06
C ASP A 355 10.67 -27.60 -14.93
N ARG A 356 9.35 -27.23 -14.89
CA ARG A 356 8.76 -26.27 -13.94
C ARG A 356 9.39 -24.88 -14.02
N GLU A 357 9.78 -24.48 -15.21
CA GLU A 357 10.31 -23.14 -15.49
C GLU A 357 9.30 -22.30 -16.28
N LEU A 358 9.28 -21.00 -15.98
CA LEU A 358 8.44 -20.03 -16.69
C LEU A 358 9.06 -19.69 -18.03
N GLU A 359 8.39 -20.06 -19.12
CA GLU A 359 8.67 -19.56 -20.48
C GLU A 359 7.70 -18.49 -20.88
N GLY A 360 8.22 -17.39 -21.45
CA GLY A 360 7.43 -16.27 -21.94
C GLY A 360 7.73 -15.99 -23.41
N PHE A 361 6.70 -15.55 -24.14
CA PHE A 361 6.83 -15.14 -25.52
C PHE A 361 5.85 -14.02 -25.86
N ARG A 362 6.08 -13.34 -26.97
CA ARG A 362 5.20 -12.27 -27.48
C ARG A 362 4.41 -12.75 -28.70
N VAL A 363 3.13 -12.42 -28.71
CA VAL A 363 2.24 -12.65 -29.85
C VAL A 363 2.54 -11.60 -30.91
N ASN A 364 3.05 -12.01 -32.08
CA ASN A 364 3.27 -11.10 -33.20
C ASN A 364 1.96 -10.78 -33.92
N ARG A 365 1.12 -11.81 -34.12
CA ARG A 365 -0.20 -11.67 -34.77
C ARG A 365 -1.21 -12.60 -34.11
N ALA A 366 -2.41 -12.09 -33.87
CA ALA A 366 -3.55 -12.83 -33.36
C ALA A 366 -4.68 -12.82 -34.41
N GLU A 367 -5.22 -13.99 -34.74
CA GLU A 367 -6.38 -14.19 -35.60
C GLU A 367 -7.43 -14.99 -34.83
N GLY A 368 -8.27 -14.30 -34.07
CA GLY A 368 -9.13 -14.94 -33.09
C GLY A 368 -8.29 -15.72 -32.08
N ASN A 369 -8.56 -17.01 -31.95
CA ASN A 369 -7.84 -17.90 -31.02
C ASN A 369 -6.57 -18.53 -31.65
N ARG A 370 -6.23 -18.19 -32.89
CA ARG A 370 -5.00 -18.62 -33.56
C ARG A 370 -3.91 -17.58 -33.36
N LEU A 371 -2.82 -17.98 -32.72
CA LEU A 371 -1.74 -17.08 -32.34
C LEU A 371 -0.47 -17.42 -33.10
N PHE A 372 0.20 -16.38 -33.59
CA PHE A 372 1.47 -16.43 -34.28
C PHE A 372 2.50 -15.72 -33.42
N PRO A 373 3.31 -16.45 -32.64
CA PRO A 373 4.38 -15.84 -31.83
C PRO A 373 5.50 -15.30 -32.70
N GLN A 374 6.28 -14.36 -32.19
CA GLN A 374 7.47 -13.86 -32.87
C GLN A 374 8.48 -14.99 -33.10
N GLN A 375 8.59 -15.90 -32.16
CA GLN A 375 9.35 -17.13 -32.21
C GLN A 375 8.56 -18.21 -31.47
N MET A 376 8.38 -19.39 -32.10
CA MET A 376 7.70 -20.52 -31.45
C MET A 376 8.48 -20.96 -30.20
N PRO A 377 7.83 -21.01 -29.02
CA PRO A 377 8.48 -21.48 -27.80
C PRO A 377 8.84 -22.96 -27.94
N ARG A 378 10.03 -23.34 -27.46
CA ARG A 378 10.57 -24.69 -27.65
C ARG A 378 9.78 -25.78 -26.91
N HIS A 379 9.26 -25.49 -25.73
CA HIS A 379 8.58 -26.46 -24.87
C HIS A 379 7.06 -26.29 -24.88
N LEU A 380 6.52 -25.48 -25.82
CA LEU A 380 5.08 -25.33 -25.98
C LEU A 380 4.48 -26.61 -26.60
N ARG A 381 3.42 -27.15 -26.01
CA ARG A 381 2.73 -28.34 -26.48
C ARG A 381 1.24 -28.26 -26.21
N ALA A 382 0.46 -29.15 -26.85
CA ALA A 382 -0.97 -29.27 -26.59
C ALA A 382 -1.24 -29.64 -25.12
N GLY A 383 -2.29 -29.04 -24.55
CA GLY A 383 -2.68 -29.23 -23.15
C GLY A 383 -2.00 -28.27 -22.16
N VAL A 384 -1.00 -27.49 -22.58
CA VAL A 384 -0.33 -26.52 -21.69
C VAL A 384 -1.26 -25.34 -21.41
N ALA A 385 -1.37 -24.97 -20.12
CA ALA A 385 -2.10 -23.80 -19.68
C ALA A 385 -1.31 -22.51 -19.99
N LEU A 386 -1.98 -21.56 -20.65
CA LEU A 386 -1.40 -20.27 -21.01
C LEU A 386 -1.92 -19.16 -20.11
N TYR A 387 -1.00 -18.26 -19.77
CA TYR A 387 -1.28 -17.07 -18.99
C TYR A 387 -0.84 -15.84 -19.77
N ARG A 388 -1.59 -14.73 -19.61
CA ARG A 388 -1.25 -13.44 -20.19
C ARG A 388 -0.70 -12.53 -19.11
N ASN A 389 0.60 -12.27 -19.16
CA ASN A 389 1.30 -11.39 -18.23
C ASN A 389 1.47 -9.95 -18.72
N ASN A 390 1.10 -9.68 -19.97
CA ASN A 390 1.00 -8.33 -20.55
C ASN A 390 -0.16 -8.30 -21.56
N ASP A 391 -1.20 -7.54 -21.25
CA ASP A 391 -2.37 -7.31 -22.09
C ASP A 391 -2.21 -5.96 -22.80
N MET A 392 -1.84 -5.98 -24.09
CA MET A 392 -1.53 -4.78 -24.86
C MET A 392 -2.72 -3.84 -25.03
N GLU A 393 -3.92 -4.38 -25.16
CA GLU A 393 -5.12 -3.58 -25.32
C GLU A 393 -5.49 -2.89 -24.00
N PHE A 394 -5.37 -3.59 -22.88
CA PHE A 394 -5.57 -3.05 -21.56
C PHE A 394 -4.52 -1.99 -21.19
N GLU A 395 -3.24 -2.23 -21.50
CA GLU A 395 -2.15 -1.26 -21.33
C GLU A 395 -2.41 0.01 -22.14
N ARG A 396 -2.82 -0.14 -23.41
CA ARG A 396 -3.16 1.00 -24.28
C ARG A 396 -4.31 1.81 -23.68
N LEU A 397 -5.33 1.17 -23.16
CA LEU A 397 -6.46 1.82 -22.53
C LEU A 397 -6.03 2.62 -21.30
N LEU A 398 -5.17 2.04 -20.46
CA LEU A 398 -4.65 2.70 -19.26
C LEU A 398 -3.58 3.77 -19.55
N SER A 399 -2.94 3.77 -20.73
CA SER A 399 -1.98 4.80 -21.12
C SER A 399 -2.63 6.17 -21.34
N HIS A 400 -3.93 6.20 -21.60
CA HIS A 400 -4.73 7.42 -21.72
C HIS A 400 -5.39 7.84 -20.40
N GLN A 401 -6.16 8.94 -20.45
CA GLN A 401 -7.01 9.34 -19.33
C GLN A 401 -8.11 8.29 -19.14
N SER A 402 -8.02 7.54 -18.06
CA SER A 402 -8.89 6.40 -17.77
C SER A 402 -9.84 6.63 -16.58
N SER A 403 -9.72 7.78 -15.92
CA SER A 403 -10.60 8.20 -14.84
C SER A 403 -10.76 9.72 -14.81
N VAL A 404 -11.91 10.17 -14.30
CA VAL A 404 -12.18 11.56 -13.94
C VAL A 404 -12.74 11.58 -12.53
N ARG A 405 -12.10 12.35 -11.64
CA ARG A 405 -12.57 12.57 -10.27
C ARG A 405 -13.20 13.95 -10.13
N LYS A 406 -14.42 14.02 -9.61
CA LYS A 406 -15.19 15.25 -9.42
C LYS A 406 -15.75 15.36 -8.01
N ILE A 407 -15.75 16.58 -7.49
CA ILE A 407 -16.43 16.96 -6.25
C ILE A 407 -17.78 17.54 -6.61
N THR A 408 -18.85 16.92 -6.16
CA THR A 408 -20.20 17.36 -6.42
C THR A 408 -20.57 18.49 -5.47
N VAL A 409 -21.02 19.62 -6.00
CA VAL A 409 -21.46 20.79 -5.23
C VAL A 409 -22.85 21.24 -5.64
N THR A 410 -23.67 21.62 -4.66
CA THR A 410 -24.92 22.30 -4.88
C THR A 410 -24.69 23.80 -4.69
N LEU A 411 -25.03 24.59 -5.67
CA LEU A 411 -24.90 26.06 -5.63
C LEU A 411 -26.19 26.69 -5.14
N ARG A 412 -26.07 27.75 -4.34
CA ARG A 412 -27.21 28.58 -3.94
C ARG A 412 -26.95 30.03 -4.30
N LEU A 413 -27.81 30.62 -5.09
CA LEU A 413 -27.77 32.04 -5.51
C LEU A 413 -28.85 32.83 -4.77
N ASP A 414 -28.43 33.85 -4.04
CA ASP A 414 -29.32 34.76 -3.32
C ASP A 414 -29.07 36.22 -3.74
N ALA A 415 -30.10 37.06 -3.65
CA ALA A 415 -29.96 38.51 -3.76
C ALA A 415 -29.48 39.10 -2.44
N THR A 416 -28.54 40.04 -2.49
CA THR A 416 -28.02 40.80 -1.34
C THR A 416 -28.41 42.27 -1.51
N PRO A 417 -28.36 43.14 -0.49
CA PRO A 417 -28.72 44.55 -0.64
C PRO A 417 -28.02 45.27 -1.79
N ASP A 418 -26.76 44.91 -2.05
CA ASP A 418 -25.90 45.60 -3.03
C ASP A 418 -25.59 44.74 -4.28
N GLY A 419 -26.21 43.55 -4.44
CA GLY A 419 -25.92 42.67 -5.57
C GLY A 419 -26.38 41.24 -5.39
N PHE A 420 -25.48 40.28 -5.67
CA PHE A 420 -25.79 38.86 -5.58
C PHE A 420 -24.69 38.10 -4.86
N SER A 421 -25.08 37.03 -4.16
CA SER A 421 -24.18 36.08 -3.52
C SER A 421 -24.38 34.67 -4.07
N LEU A 422 -23.29 33.94 -4.28
CA LEU A 422 -23.30 32.54 -4.66
C LEU A 422 -22.55 31.74 -3.58
N SER A 423 -23.21 30.72 -3.04
CA SER A 423 -22.64 29.92 -1.96
C SER A 423 -22.67 28.44 -2.29
N ALA A 424 -21.70 27.69 -1.74
CA ALA A 424 -21.63 26.23 -1.70
C ALA A 424 -20.77 25.81 -0.52
N GLU A 425 -21.11 24.70 0.15
CA GLU A 425 -20.32 24.11 1.26
C GLU A 425 -19.88 25.13 2.34
N GLY A 426 -20.74 26.12 2.65
CA GLY A 426 -20.44 27.16 3.65
C GLY A 426 -19.52 28.29 3.16
N VAL A 427 -19.02 28.22 1.94
CA VAL A 427 -18.23 29.26 1.29
C VAL A 427 -19.16 30.17 0.46
N THR A 428 -18.91 31.47 0.50
CA THR A 428 -19.73 32.47 -0.22
C THR A 428 -18.85 33.43 -0.99
N ALA A 429 -19.19 33.67 -2.24
CA ALA A 429 -18.65 34.75 -3.06
C ALA A 429 -19.77 35.77 -3.31
N THR A 430 -19.43 37.05 -3.40
CA THR A 430 -20.39 38.16 -3.63
C THR A 430 -19.94 39.02 -4.79
N ILE A 431 -20.90 39.56 -5.55
CA ILE A 431 -20.60 40.49 -6.63
C ILE A 431 -21.59 41.68 -6.56
N PRO A 432 -21.11 42.92 -6.61
CA PRO A 432 -22.00 44.09 -6.65
C PRO A 432 -22.69 44.18 -8.01
N CYS A 433 -24.00 44.39 -7.99
CA CYS A 433 -24.81 44.54 -9.20
C CYS A 433 -26.14 45.21 -8.85
N GLN A 434 -26.51 46.22 -9.60
CA GLN A 434 -27.84 46.81 -9.45
C GLN A 434 -28.91 45.77 -9.78
N HIS A 435 -29.92 45.70 -8.93
CA HIS A 435 -31.05 44.79 -9.14
C HIS A 435 -31.94 45.32 -10.30
N GLN A 436 -32.01 44.53 -11.35
CA GLN A 436 -32.91 44.77 -12.48
C GLN A 436 -33.90 43.61 -12.57
N GLN A 437 -35.19 43.94 -12.57
CA GLN A 437 -36.24 42.93 -12.78
C GLN A 437 -36.11 42.36 -14.20
N ALA A 438 -36.25 41.06 -14.32
CA ALA A 438 -36.20 40.39 -15.60
C ALA A 438 -37.55 40.49 -16.33
N GLU A 439 -37.54 40.94 -17.58
CA GLU A 439 -38.74 40.97 -18.45
C GLU A 439 -39.17 39.54 -18.86
N LYS A 440 -38.25 38.60 -18.88
CA LYS A 440 -38.48 37.17 -19.21
C LYS A 440 -37.84 36.30 -18.14
N PRO A 441 -38.41 35.13 -17.85
CA PRO A 441 -37.84 34.22 -16.87
C PRO A 441 -36.37 33.92 -17.17
N GLN A 442 -35.46 34.14 -16.20
CA GLN A 442 -34.01 33.95 -16.34
C GLN A 442 -33.50 32.67 -15.67
N ARG A 443 -34.34 31.95 -14.96
CA ARG A 443 -33.97 30.79 -14.16
C ARG A 443 -33.12 29.77 -14.94
N ASP A 444 -33.59 29.38 -16.12
CA ASP A 444 -32.89 28.37 -16.94
C ASP A 444 -31.53 28.87 -17.44
N ASN A 445 -31.43 30.17 -17.77
CA ASN A 445 -30.17 30.78 -18.17
C ASN A 445 -29.19 30.83 -17.01
N ILE A 446 -29.64 31.25 -15.81
CA ILE A 446 -28.85 31.33 -14.59
C ILE A 446 -28.32 29.92 -14.26
N VAL A 447 -29.18 28.91 -14.16
CA VAL A 447 -28.81 27.52 -13.89
C VAL A 447 -27.80 27.05 -14.92
N ARG A 448 -28.05 27.25 -16.21
CA ARG A 448 -27.13 26.85 -17.28
C ARG A 448 -25.75 27.52 -17.17
N GLN A 449 -25.68 28.82 -16.79
CA GLN A 449 -24.39 29.51 -16.69
C GLN A 449 -23.62 29.13 -15.43
N LEU A 450 -24.29 28.94 -14.31
CA LEU A 450 -23.66 28.54 -13.05
C LEU A 450 -23.23 27.09 -13.05
N SER A 451 -23.94 26.18 -13.75
CA SER A 451 -23.60 24.75 -13.84
C SER A 451 -22.40 24.46 -14.76
N LYS A 452 -21.82 25.46 -15.44
CA LYS A 452 -20.66 25.27 -16.32
C LYS A 452 -19.37 25.10 -15.52
N MET A 453 -19.08 23.88 -15.05
CA MET A 453 -17.91 23.55 -14.24
C MET A 453 -16.72 23.01 -15.04
N GLY A 454 -16.76 23.09 -16.38
CA GLY A 454 -15.71 22.55 -17.24
C GLY A 454 -14.31 23.06 -16.89
N GLY A 455 -13.31 22.18 -16.92
CA GLY A 455 -11.92 22.48 -16.58
C GLY A 455 -11.62 22.61 -15.08
N THR A 456 -12.60 22.32 -14.19
CA THR A 456 -12.41 22.34 -12.73
C THR A 456 -12.57 20.94 -12.12
N ILE A 457 -12.19 20.79 -10.85
CA ILE A 457 -12.41 19.56 -10.09
C ILE A 457 -13.86 19.37 -9.62
N TYR A 458 -14.73 20.37 -9.85
CA TYR A 458 -16.12 20.36 -9.40
C TYR A 458 -17.08 19.92 -10.48
N GLU A 459 -18.25 19.41 -10.05
CA GLU A 459 -19.44 19.26 -10.85
C GLU A 459 -20.64 19.79 -10.08
N CYS A 460 -21.60 20.37 -10.80
CA CYS A 460 -22.79 20.97 -10.21
C CYS A 460 -23.93 19.96 -10.18
N SER A 461 -24.43 19.59 -9.00
CA SER A 461 -25.63 18.76 -8.82
C SER A 461 -26.93 19.54 -8.97
N GLY A 462 -26.88 20.84 -8.71
CA GLY A 462 -28.06 21.73 -8.80
C GLY A 462 -27.74 23.16 -8.43
N VAL A 463 -28.64 24.08 -8.85
CA VAL A 463 -28.60 25.49 -8.47
C VAL A 463 -29.90 25.84 -7.77
N GLU A 464 -29.81 26.16 -6.49
CA GLU A 464 -30.93 26.60 -5.67
C GLU A 464 -31.16 28.11 -5.87
N LEU A 465 -32.40 28.47 -6.14
CA LEU A 465 -32.89 29.84 -6.29
C LEU A 465 -34.21 29.93 -5.54
N SER A 466 -34.49 31.06 -4.88
CA SER A 466 -35.84 31.30 -4.31
C SER A 466 -36.91 31.26 -5.40
N ALA A 467 -38.13 30.92 -5.02
CA ALA A 467 -39.24 30.80 -5.99
C ALA A 467 -39.58 32.13 -6.68
N ASP A 468 -39.38 33.23 -5.97
CA ASP A 468 -39.62 34.61 -6.38
C ASP A 468 -38.38 35.27 -7.03
N PHE A 469 -37.29 34.54 -7.24
CA PHE A 469 -36.08 35.09 -7.85
C PHE A 469 -36.31 35.43 -9.32
N ASN A 470 -36.49 36.71 -9.60
CA ASN A 470 -36.78 37.24 -10.94
C ASN A 470 -35.86 38.42 -11.29
N TYR A 471 -34.56 38.24 -11.21
CA TYR A 471 -33.58 39.26 -11.57
C TYR A 471 -32.90 38.94 -12.89
N PHE A 472 -32.61 40.00 -13.65
CA PHE A 472 -31.70 39.92 -14.79
C PHE A 472 -30.27 40.06 -14.30
N ILE A 473 -29.43 39.05 -14.57
CA ILE A 473 -27.99 39.04 -14.25
C ILE A 473 -27.24 38.77 -15.55
N PRO A 474 -26.35 39.68 -15.99
CA PRO A 474 -25.51 39.42 -17.17
C PRO A 474 -24.72 38.10 -17.04
N SER A 475 -24.63 37.34 -18.13
CA SER A 475 -23.94 36.04 -18.13
C SER A 475 -22.45 36.15 -17.76
N SER A 476 -21.81 37.30 -18.03
CA SER A 476 -20.45 37.60 -17.61
C SER A 476 -20.33 37.66 -16.08
N LEU A 477 -21.26 38.34 -15.41
CA LEU A 477 -21.30 38.45 -13.95
C LEU A 477 -21.55 37.09 -13.29
N LEU A 478 -22.44 36.27 -13.84
CA LEU A 478 -22.67 34.89 -13.37
C LEU A 478 -21.40 34.04 -13.51
N ALA A 479 -20.66 34.20 -14.60
CA ALA A 479 -19.41 33.51 -14.82
C ALA A 479 -18.31 33.99 -13.86
N ASP A 480 -18.26 35.29 -13.56
CA ASP A 480 -17.31 35.86 -12.60
C ASP A 480 -17.60 35.39 -11.17
N LEU A 481 -18.87 35.47 -10.76
CA LEU A 481 -19.32 35.01 -9.44
C LEU A 481 -19.02 33.53 -9.24
N ARG A 482 -19.25 32.68 -10.23
CA ARG A 482 -18.88 31.26 -10.22
C ARG A 482 -17.38 31.10 -10.07
N ARG A 483 -16.54 31.81 -10.85
CA ARG A 483 -15.07 31.72 -10.75
C ARG A 483 -14.56 32.11 -9.37
N GLN A 484 -15.09 33.17 -8.78
CA GLN A 484 -14.75 33.61 -7.43
C GLN A 484 -15.11 32.55 -6.39
N LEU A 485 -16.33 31.98 -6.45
CA LEU A 485 -16.73 30.91 -5.54
C LEU A 485 -15.81 29.69 -5.65
N LEU A 486 -15.52 29.22 -6.88
CA LEU A 486 -14.65 28.05 -7.08
C LEU A 486 -13.22 28.30 -6.60
N ALA A 487 -12.68 29.52 -6.76
CA ALA A 487 -11.39 29.89 -6.20
C ALA A 487 -11.41 29.89 -4.67
N ALA A 488 -12.47 30.41 -4.06
CA ALA A 488 -12.64 30.40 -2.61
C ALA A 488 -12.85 28.98 -2.05
N LEU A 489 -13.58 28.12 -2.74
CA LEU A 489 -13.72 26.70 -2.40
C LEU A 489 -12.37 25.97 -2.43
N ASN A 490 -11.55 26.20 -3.46
CA ASN A 490 -10.20 25.64 -3.54
C ASN A 490 -9.33 26.07 -2.35
N GLN A 491 -9.38 27.35 -1.97
CA GLN A 491 -8.65 27.87 -0.81
C GLN A 491 -9.19 27.27 0.50
N HIS A 492 -10.50 27.20 0.65
CA HIS A 492 -11.15 26.59 1.82
C HIS A 492 -10.77 25.11 1.95
N HIS A 493 -10.79 24.34 0.87
CA HIS A 493 -10.42 22.92 0.88
C HIS A 493 -8.93 22.72 1.16
N ALA A 494 -8.05 23.59 0.65
CA ALA A 494 -6.62 23.54 0.90
C ALA A 494 -6.22 23.96 2.33
N SER A 495 -7.01 24.84 2.97
CA SER A 495 -6.76 25.40 4.30
C SER A 495 -7.60 24.75 5.41
N ALA A 496 -8.64 23.97 5.06
CA ALA A 496 -9.41 23.24 6.06
C ALA A 496 -8.46 22.32 6.83
N PRO A 497 -8.38 22.40 8.17
CA PRO A 497 -7.62 21.42 8.94
C PRO A 497 -8.18 20.06 8.54
N HIS A 498 -7.33 19.20 7.99
CA HIS A 498 -7.75 17.86 7.60
C HIS A 498 -8.36 17.21 8.82
N ALA A 499 -9.68 17.07 8.83
CA ALA A 499 -10.41 16.41 9.88
C ALA A 499 -10.00 14.93 9.85
N SER A 500 -8.90 14.63 10.51
CA SER A 500 -8.65 13.30 11.02
C SER A 500 -9.86 13.00 11.91
N GLY A 501 -10.74 12.12 11.44
CA GLY A 501 -12.05 11.76 11.95
C GLY A 501 -12.39 12.32 13.32
N SER A 502 -13.21 13.36 13.35
CA SER A 502 -13.75 13.88 14.59
C SER A 502 -14.73 12.84 15.14
N ARG A 503 -14.28 12.05 16.06
CA ARG A 503 -15.13 11.76 17.21
C ARG A 503 -14.84 12.86 18.20
N ASP A 504 -15.93 13.58 18.50
CA ASP A 504 -16.14 14.50 19.60
C ASP A 504 -14.88 15.23 20.10
N SER A 505 -14.97 16.53 19.99
CA SER A 505 -14.21 17.49 20.75
C SER A 505 -13.81 16.95 22.15
N VAL A 506 -12.82 16.08 22.18
CA VAL A 506 -11.96 16.07 23.35
C VAL A 506 -11.21 17.39 23.21
N PRO A 507 -11.39 18.33 24.12
CA PRO A 507 -10.75 19.62 24.07
C PRO A 507 -9.24 19.40 23.85
N ARG A 508 -8.58 20.20 22.99
CA ARG A 508 -7.12 20.19 22.80
C ARG A 508 -6.33 20.24 24.10
N ASP A 509 -7.01 20.54 25.22
CA ASP A 509 -6.48 20.69 26.56
C ASP A 509 -6.49 19.40 27.43
N SER A 510 -6.99 18.25 26.94
CA SER A 510 -7.07 17.02 27.74
C SER A 510 -6.04 15.94 27.41
N VAL A 511 -5.13 16.18 26.45
CA VAL A 511 -3.84 15.48 26.45
C VAL A 511 -2.92 16.32 27.32
N PRO A 512 -2.33 15.78 28.39
CA PRO A 512 -1.35 16.53 29.15
C PRO A 512 -0.30 17.08 28.22
N ARG A 513 -0.16 18.41 28.14
CA ARG A 513 0.89 19.13 27.40
C ARG A 513 2.28 18.89 27.99
N ASP A 514 2.32 18.14 29.07
CA ASP A 514 3.57 17.71 29.65
C ASP A 514 4.19 16.70 28.71
N SER A 515 5.31 17.11 28.08
CA SER A 515 6.33 16.25 27.54
C SER A 515 6.22 14.87 28.20
N VAL A 516 6.00 13.79 27.39
CA VAL A 516 6.18 12.44 27.93
C VAL A 516 7.55 12.47 28.60
N PRO A 517 7.63 12.42 29.93
CA PRO A 517 8.91 12.51 30.59
C PRO A 517 9.76 11.37 30.03
N ARG A 518 10.98 11.66 29.59
CA ARG A 518 11.94 10.67 29.06
C ARG A 518 12.11 9.46 30.00
N ASP A 519 11.73 9.62 31.26
CA ASP A 519 11.81 8.60 32.31
C ASP A 519 10.51 7.79 32.53
N SER A 520 9.42 8.05 31.79
CA SER A 520 8.09 7.51 32.11
C SER A 520 7.54 6.48 31.15
N VAL A 521 8.23 6.09 30.05
CA VAL A 521 7.88 4.85 29.35
C VAL A 521 8.37 3.71 30.24
N PRO A 522 7.48 2.93 30.90
CA PRO A 522 7.94 1.84 31.72
C PRO A 522 8.79 0.91 30.86
N ARG A 523 10.07 0.74 31.20
CA ARG A 523 10.98 -0.16 30.48
C ARG A 523 10.43 -1.59 30.41
N ASP A 524 9.56 -1.95 31.34
CA ASP A 524 8.87 -3.24 31.39
C ASP A 524 7.75 -3.38 30.35
N SER A 525 7.31 -2.28 29.69
CA SER A 525 6.25 -2.31 28.67
C SER A 525 6.77 -2.49 27.24
N VAL A 526 8.09 -2.48 27.02
CA VAL A 526 8.68 -2.77 25.70
C VAL A 526 8.53 -4.25 25.40
N PRO A 527 7.89 -4.64 24.28
CA PRO A 527 7.78 -6.04 23.88
C PRO A 527 9.14 -6.72 23.82
N LYS A 528 9.29 -7.87 24.50
CA LYS A 528 10.58 -8.56 24.63
C LYS A 528 10.88 -9.43 23.41
N TYR A 529 12.07 -9.26 22.84
CA TYR A 529 12.60 -10.15 21.81
C TYR A 529 13.71 -11.04 22.39
N PRO A 530 13.84 -12.29 21.87
CA PRO A 530 14.86 -13.21 22.34
C PRO A 530 16.30 -12.79 21.97
N TYR A 531 16.47 -11.98 20.95
CA TYR A 531 17.77 -11.51 20.49
C TYR A 531 17.79 -9.98 20.43
N PRO A 532 18.86 -9.32 20.94
CA PRO A 532 18.96 -7.86 20.97
C PRO A 532 18.86 -7.18 19.60
N TYR A 533 19.38 -7.80 18.53
CA TYR A 533 19.33 -7.21 17.18
C TYR A 533 17.91 -7.15 16.58
N LEU A 534 16.95 -7.92 17.10
CA LEU A 534 15.55 -7.87 16.64
C LEU A 534 14.85 -6.55 16.97
N TYR A 535 15.40 -5.75 17.89
CA TYR A 535 14.92 -4.38 18.14
C TYR A 535 15.32 -3.39 17.05
N ASN A 536 16.24 -3.78 16.14
CA ASN A 536 16.77 -2.92 15.07
C ASN A 536 17.39 -1.60 15.58
N ILE A 537 18.09 -1.65 16.71
CA ILE A 537 18.74 -0.49 17.33
C ILE A 537 20.03 -0.20 16.57
N SER A 538 20.04 0.80 15.69
CA SER A 538 21.13 1.09 14.76
C SER A 538 21.88 2.40 15.05
N ASN A 539 21.45 3.17 16.05
CA ASN A 539 22.06 4.44 16.46
C ASN A 539 21.93 4.64 17.97
N HIS A 540 22.72 5.57 18.50
CA HIS A 540 22.75 5.86 19.93
C HIS A 540 21.46 6.54 20.44
N ALA A 541 20.74 7.27 19.60
CA ALA A 541 19.44 7.82 19.96
C ALA A 541 18.41 6.72 20.22
N ALA A 542 18.36 5.69 19.36
CA ALA A 542 17.55 4.51 19.58
C ALA A 542 18.05 3.69 20.79
N ALA A 543 19.37 3.55 20.97
CA ALA A 543 19.94 2.88 22.13
C ALA A 543 19.50 3.56 23.46
N ALA A 544 19.58 4.88 23.52
CA ALA A 544 19.10 5.66 24.66
C ALA A 544 17.60 5.49 24.89
N PHE A 545 16.79 5.48 23.82
CA PHE A 545 15.35 5.24 23.88
C PHE A 545 15.02 3.88 24.52
N TYR A 546 15.70 2.81 24.09
CA TYR A 546 15.51 1.46 24.66
C TYR A 546 16.27 1.22 25.99
N GLY A 547 17.05 2.17 26.45
CA GLY A 547 17.84 2.06 27.68
C GLY A 547 19.00 1.06 27.61
N VAL A 548 19.55 0.86 26.40
CA VAL A 548 20.77 0.07 26.18
C VAL A 548 21.96 0.98 25.92
N LYS A 549 23.19 0.47 26.18
CA LYS A 549 24.39 1.30 26.06
C LYS A 549 24.82 1.53 24.61
N GLU A 550 24.71 0.48 23.79
CA GLU A 550 25.26 0.44 22.44
C GLU A 550 24.21 -0.03 21.44
N PRO A 551 24.28 0.41 20.18
CA PRO A 551 23.47 -0.11 19.08
C PRO A 551 23.69 -1.61 18.88
N THR A 552 22.59 -2.35 18.68
CA THR A 552 22.58 -3.83 18.59
C THR A 552 22.12 -4.36 17.25
N ALA A 553 21.84 -3.51 16.26
CA ALA A 553 21.30 -3.92 14.97
C ALA A 553 22.17 -4.98 14.28
N PHE A 554 21.49 -5.91 13.57
CA PHE A 554 22.13 -6.99 12.83
C PHE A 554 23.16 -6.46 11.81
N GLU A 555 22.83 -5.35 11.17
CA GLU A 555 23.64 -4.70 10.15
C GLU A 555 25.04 -4.32 10.67
N LEU A 556 25.14 -3.86 11.90
CA LEU A 556 26.39 -3.50 12.57
C LEU A 556 27.21 -4.74 12.97
N ASN A 557 26.52 -5.85 13.27
CA ASN A 557 27.12 -7.08 13.76
C ASN A 557 27.28 -8.17 12.68
N THR A 558 26.92 -7.90 11.42
CA THR A 558 26.97 -8.87 10.31
C THR A 558 28.33 -9.58 10.18
N PRO A 559 29.50 -8.92 10.31
CA PRO A 559 30.79 -9.60 10.22
C PRO A 559 30.98 -10.68 11.27
N SER A 560 30.49 -10.47 12.50
CA SER A 560 30.55 -11.47 13.58
C SER A 560 29.67 -12.68 13.29
N PHE A 561 28.44 -12.45 12.85
CA PHE A 561 27.53 -13.54 12.46
C PHE A 561 28.07 -14.36 11.28
N ARG A 562 28.71 -13.71 10.28
CA ARG A 562 29.35 -14.42 9.15
C ARG A 562 30.56 -15.29 9.58
N ARG A 563 31.24 -14.93 10.68
CA ARG A 563 32.32 -15.73 11.27
C ARG A 563 31.81 -16.81 12.21
N GLY A 564 30.51 -17.03 12.33
CA GLY A 564 29.93 -18.02 13.22
C GLY A 564 29.91 -17.60 14.70
N GLN A 565 30.10 -16.33 14.99
CA GLN A 565 30.04 -15.78 16.34
C GLN A 565 28.59 -15.49 16.74
N GLY A 566 27.93 -16.51 17.24
CA GLY A 566 26.53 -16.44 17.66
C GLY A 566 25.54 -16.99 16.61
N GLU A 567 24.45 -17.52 17.08
CA GLU A 567 23.32 -18.01 16.29
C GLU A 567 22.28 -16.92 16.14
N ALA A 568 21.86 -16.64 14.90
CA ALA A 568 20.87 -15.62 14.62
C ALA A 568 19.87 -16.09 13.56
N PRO A 569 18.53 -16.06 13.84
CA PRO A 569 17.54 -16.26 12.80
C PRO A 569 17.62 -15.12 11.76
N LEU A 570 17.85 -15.49 10.51
CA LEU A 570 17.90 -14.58 9.38
C LEU A 570 16.51 -14.22 8.87
N MET A 571 15.53 -15.10 9.06
CA MET A 571 14.13 -14.90 8.73
C MET A 571 13.24 -15.58 9.80
N GLN A 572 12.14 -14.93 10.13
CA GLN A 572 11.06 -15.48 10.94
C GLN A 572 9.78 -15.46 10.13
N CYS A 573 9.23 -16.65 9.83
CA CYS A 573 8.16 -16.81 8.84
C CYS A 573 6.94 -17.49 9.44
N ARG A 574 5.75 -16.94 9.21
CA ARG A 574 4.50 -17.68 9.45
C ARG A 574 4.26 -18.76 8.38
N HIS A 575 4.81 -18.56 7.16
CA HIS A 575 4.91 -19.61 6.14
C HIS A 575 5.80 -20.74 6.65
N CYS A 576 5.32 -21.99 6.54
CA CYS A 576 6.01 -23.17 7.04
C CYS A 576 6.07 -24.23 5.94
N LEU A 577 7.29 -24.64 5.55
CA LEU A 577 7.48 -25.63 4.48
C LEU A 577 6.93 -27.01 4.85
N GLN A 578 7.01 -27.43 6.12
CA GLN A 578 6.37 -28.68 6.53
C GLN A 578 4.85 -28.66 6.29
N TYR A 579 4.20 -27.53 6.59
CA TYR A 579 2.78 -27.39 6.35
C TYR A 579 2.47 -27.35 4.84
N ALA A 580 3.21 -26.57 4.09
CA ALA A 580 3.02 -26.40 2.63
C ALA A 580 3.23 -27.71 1.86
N MET A 581 4.10 -28.60 2.36
CA MET A 581 4.37 -29.92 1.77
C MET A 581 3.46 -31.04 2.32
N GLY A 582 2.49 -30.71 3.19
CA GLY A 582 1.54 -31.67 3.74
C GLY A 582 2.06 -32.51 4.92
N TYR A 583 3.18 -32.15 5.53
CA TYR A 583 3.81 -32.92 6.63
C TYR A 583 3.57 -32.31 8.03
N CYS A 584 2.67 -31.35 8.17
CA CYS A 584 2.37 -30.77 9.48
C CYS A 584 1.31 -31.59 10.23
N VAL A 585 1.72 -32.47 11.13
CA VAL A 585 0.84 -33.33 11.94
C VAL A 585 -0.15 -32.48 12.78
N LYS A 586 0.28 -31.35 13.32
CA LYS A 586 -0.60 -30.43 14.11
C LYS A 586 -1.83 -29.96 13.31
N HIS A 587 -1.73 -29.90 12.00
CA HIS A 587 -2.81 -29.45 11.09
C HIS A 587 -3.30 -30.58 10.17
N GLY A 588 -3.23 -31.84 10.62
CA GLY A 588 -3.80 -32.97 9.91
C GLY A 588 -2.95 -33.50 8.75
N GLY A 589 -1.71 -33.06 8.62
CA GLY A 589 -0.76 -33.56 7.62
C GLY A 589 -0.19 -34.93 7.99
N GLN A 590 0.49 -35.56 7.03
CA GLN A 590 1.17 -36.84 7.20
C GLN A 590 2.40 -36.70 8.11
N ARG A 591 2.83 -37.82 8.69
CA ARG A 591 4.14 -37.84 9.37
C ARG A 591 5.26 -37.70 8.34
N PRO A 592 6.30 -36.88 8.63
CA PRO A 592 7.43 -36.75 7.73
C PRO A 592 8.12 -38.09 7.48
N THR A 593 8.51 -38.33 6.22
CA THR A 593 9.34 -39.48 5.79
C THR A 593 10.81 -39.10 5.67
N TYR A 594 11.18 -37.90 6.04
CA TYR A 594 12.53 -37.34 6.02
C TYR A 594 13.05 -37.08 7.43
N GLN A 595 14.36 -36.95 7.57
CA GLN A 595 15.01 -36.67 8.83
C GLN A 595 15.15 -35.16 9.08
N LEU A 596 14.90 -34.71 10.32
CA LEU A 596 15.13 -33.33 10.74
C LEU A 596 16.57 -33.16 11.28
N PRO A 597 17.19 -31.96 11.18
CA PRO A 597 16.62 -30.73 10.64
C PRO A 597 16.63 -30.68 9.12
N LEU A 598 15.65 -29.96 8.52
CA LEU A 598 15.71 -29.60 7.11
C LEU A 598 16.66 -28.42 6.89
N SER A 599 17.22 -28.34 5.69
CA SER A 599 18.03 -27.20 5.27
C SER A 599 17.71 -26.78 3.83
N LEU A 600 17.83 -25.46 3.58
CA LEU A 600 17.79 -24.87 2.25
C LEU A 600 19.21 -24.67 1.74
N ARG A 601 19.47 -24.98 0.46
CA ARG A 601 20.74 -24.75 -0.21
C ARG A 601 20.55 -23.87 -1.44
N LEU A 602 21.31 -22.77 -1.54
CA LEU A 602 21.41 -21.95 -2.75
C LEU A 602 22.36 -22.59 -3.77
N ALA A 603 22.24 -22.17 -5.03
CA ALA A 603 23.10 -22.66 -6.12
C ALA A 603 24.61 -22.40 -5.89
N ASP A 604 24.94 -21.38 -5.10
CA ASP A 604 26.35 -21.08 -4.71
C ASP A 604 26.87 -21.88 -3.51
N GLY A 605 26.08 -22.85 -3.03
CA GLY A 605 26.45 -23.75 -1.95
C GLY A 605 26.11 -23.28 -0.54
N ARG A 606 25.68 -21.99 -0.36
CA ARG A 606 25.28 -21.51 0.97
C ARG A 606 24.08 -22.29 1.49
N ARG A 607 24.15 -22.69 2.76
CA ARG A 607 23.13 -23.49 3.43
C ARG A 607 22.48 -22.73 4.57
N PHE A 608 21.19 -23.03 4.81
CA PHE A 608 20.38 -22.42 5.86
C PHE A 608 19.58 -23.51 6.56
N ARG A 609 19.77 -23.65 7.87
CA ARG A 609 19.00 -24.58 8.71
C ARG A 609 17.59 -24.04 8.91
N LEU A 610 16.60 -24.92 8.83
CA LEU A 610 15.22 -24.63 9.17
C LEU A 610 14.90 -25.15 10.56
N GLU A 611 14.30 -24.28 11.37
CA GLU A 611 13.72 -24.63 12.67
C GLU A 611 12.22 -24.42 12.63
N PHE A 612 11.47 -25.40 13.10
CA PHE A 612 10.02 -25.35 13.13
C PHE A 612 9.52 -25.17 14.56
N ASP A 613 9.19 -23.95 14.95
CA ASP A 613 8.51 -23.66 16.20
C ASP A 613 7.01 -23.98 16.06
N CYS A 614 6.68 -25.25 16.29
CA CYS A 614 5.31 -25.76 16.17
C CYS A 614 4.37 -25.18 17.23
N LYS A 615 4.89 -24.67 18.36
CA LYS A 615 4.09 -24.02 19.42
C LYS A 615 3.48 -22.72 18.87
N HIS A 616 4.29 -21.89 18.23
CA HIS A 616 3.88 -20.60 17.70
C HIS A 616 3.53 -20.67 16.19
N CYS A 617 3.61 -21.87 15.58
CA CYS A 617 3.40 -22.07 14.15
C CYS A 617 4.29 -21.16 13.28
N GLN A 618 5.56 -21.10 13.59
CA GLN A 618 6.58 -20.28 12.96
C GLN A 618 7.72 -21.16 12.43
N MET A 619 8.26 -20.78 11.28
CA MET A 619 9.50 -21.36 10.72
C MET A 619 10.59 -20.29 10.77
N ASN A 620 11.70 -20.62 11.39
CA ASN A 620 12.91 -19.79 11.46
C ASN A 620 13.98 -20.30 10.50
N VAL A 621 14.66 -19.39 9.83
CA VAL A 621 15.75 -19.71 8.89
C VAL A 621 17.05 -19.20 9.48
N TYR A 622 17.99 -20.09 9.76
CA TYR A 622 19.29 -19.79 10.34
C TYR A 622 20.42 -19.97 9.32
N ALA A 623 21.47 -19.19 9.41
CA ALA A 623 22.69 -19.45 8.66
C ALA A 623 23.33 -20.76 9.13
N MET A 624 23.89 -21.54 8.18
CA MET A 624 24.77 -22.65 8.49
C MET A 624 26.20 -22.26 8.09
N HIS A 625 27.12 -22.40 8.99
CA HIS A 625 28.55 -22.25 8.69
C HIS A 625 29.05 -23.57 8.16
N ASN A 626 29.76 -23.55 7.01
CA ASN A 626 30.47 -24.73 6.55
C ASN A 626 31.59 -25.01 7.57
N SER A 627 31.49 -26.14 8.25
CA SER A 627 32.57 -26.68 9.10
C SER A 627 33.82 -26.96 8.29
#